data_993551eef29acba4837e001a5cfab322
#
_entry.id   993551eef29acba4837e001a5cfab322
#
_cell.length_a   1.000
_cell.length_b   1.000
_cell.length_c   1.000
_cell.angle_alpha   90.00
_cell.angle_beta   90.00
_cell.angle_gamma   90.00
#
_symmetry.space_group_name_H-M   'P 1'
#
loop_
_entity.id
_entity.type
_entity.pdbx_description
1 polymer ?
#
loop_
_entity_poly.entity_id
_entity_poly.type
_entity_poly.pdbx_seq_one_letter_code
_entity_poly.pdbx_strand_id
1 'polypeptide(L)'
;CAVSALVILAGVCLAIGPLVSRNMLHGLSDRGQRVGAQVVIGAYLLLSAAGAAGLGSIMVTLNNLYYLGMIQIAPGLLVALCGWRVPALAIAAGLMAGDGLAVGLYWAGLMPAGVNPGLIGLVANALIVAAAGMRRLSCAR
;
A
#
# COMPACT_ATOMS: atom_id res chain seq x y z
N CYS A 1 10.98 10.60 21.00
CA CYS A 1 9.80 10.39 20.11
C CYS A 1 9.80 11.29 18.88
N ALA A 2 9.99 12.64 18.99
CA ALA A 2 9.94 13.54 17.83
C ALA A 2 11.03 13.25 16.78
N VAL A 3 12.27 13.01 17.23
CA VAL A 3 13.39 12.70 16.33
C VAL A 3 13.15 11.40 15.56
N SER A 4 12.64 10.36 16.20
CA SER A 4 12.32 9.09 15.55
C SER A 4 11.23 9.25 14.47
N ALA A 5 10.21 10.07 14.75
CA ALA A 5 9.15 10.37 13.79
C ALA A 5 9.70 11.13 12.57
N LEU A 6 10.60 12.09 12.77
CA LEU A 6 11.25 12.84 11.69
C LEU A 6 12.14 11.94 10.82
N VAL A 7 12.86 10.99 11.42
CA VAL A 7 13.69 10.03 10.66
C VAL A 7 12.81 9.12 9.78
N ILE A 8 11.70 8.62 10.33
CA ILE A 8 10.75 7.79 9.56
C ILE A 8 10.14 8.61 8.41
N LEU A 9 9.70 9.84 8.69
CA LEU A 9 9.13 10.73 7.69
C LEU A 9 10.13 11.03 6.56
N ALA A 10 11.38 11.31 6.90
CA ALA A 10 12.44 11.52 5.93
C ALA A 10 12.69 10.26 5.07
N GLY A 11 12.70 9.08 5.67
CA GLY A 11 12.83 7.80 4.97
C GLY A 11 11.69 7.57 3.96
N VAL A 12 10.45 7.84 4.36
CA VAL A 12 9.28 7.73 3.47
C VAL A 12 9.38 8.73 2.31
N CYS A 13 9.75 9.98 2.57
CA CYS A 13 9.94 10.99 1.52
C CYS A 13 11.04 10.61 0.52
N LEU A 14 12.16 10.03 1.02
CA LEU A 14 13.24 9.53 0.16
C LEU A 14 12.82 8.34 -0.69
N ALA A 15 11.91 7.50 -0.22
CA ALA A 15 11.39 6.35 -0.97
C ALA A 15 10.34 6.78 -2.02
N ILE A 16 9.42 7.67 -1.66
CA ILE A 16 8.32 8.12 -2.55
C ILE A 16 8.88 8.89 -3.76
N GLY A 17 9.88 9.75 -3.58
CA GLY A 17 10.45 10.56 -4.66
C GLY A 17 10.90 9.72 -5.87
N PRO A 18 11.83 8.76 -5.72
CA PRO A 18 12.28 7.90 -6.81
C PRO A 18 11.18 6.98 -7.36
N LEU A 19 10.27 6.47 -6.51
CA LEU A 19 9.16 5.63 -6.94
C LEU A 19 8.24 6.37 -7.92
N VAL A 20 7.86 7.60 -7.59
CA VAL A 20 7.00 8.41 -8.45
C VAL A 20 7.75 8.84 -9.71
N SER A 21 8.99 9.31 -9.60
CA SER A 21 9.76 9.78 -10.75
C SER A 21 10.02 8.65 -11.75
N ARG A 22 10.35 7.45 -11.30
CA ARG A 22 10.67 6.32 -12.16
C ARG A 22 9.44 5.63 -12.75
N ASN A 23 8.33 5.54 -12.00
CA ASN A 23 7.18 4.73 -12.41
C ASN A 23 6.04 5.55 -13.00
N MET A 24 5.84 6.80 -12.59
CA MET A 24 4.72 7.63 -13.02
C MET A 24 5.12 8.75 -13.99
N LEU A 25 6.37 9.23 -13.93
CA LEU A 25 6.83 10.38 -14.70
C LEU A 25 7.78 9.98 -15.85
N HIS A 26 7.54 8.80 -16.44
CA HIS A 26 8.28 8.34 -17.62
C HIS A 26 8.10 9.33 -18.79
N GLY A 27 9.22 9.78 -19.37
CA GLY A 27 9.20 10.65 -20.54
C GLY A 27 9.27 12.14 -20.23
N LEU A 28 9.27 12.57 -18.97
CA LEU A 28 9.59 13.94 -18.59
C LEU A 28 11.11 14.17 -18.54
N SER A 29 11.52 15.41 -18.80
CA SER A 29 12.93 15.83 -18.61
C SER A 29 13.34 15.66 -17.14
N ASP A 30 14.64 15.52 -16.87
CA ASP A 30 15.18 15.36 -15.50
C ASP A 30 14.70 16.45 -14.53
N ARG A 31 14.52 17.67 -15.06
CA ARG A 31 13.98 18.79 -14.28
C ARG A 31 12.51 18.60 -13.95
N GLY A 32 11.71 18.09 -14.90
CA GLY A 32 10.30 17.77 -14.70
C GLY A 32 10.09 16.64 -13.68
N GLN A 33 10.93 15.60 -13.72
CA GLN A 33 10.89 14.50 -12.76
C GLN A 33 11.23 14.98 -11.34
N ARG A 34 12.22 15.87 -11.18
CA ARG A 34 12.56 16.46 -9.88
C ARG A 34 11.42 17.31 -9.31
N VAL A 35 10.85 18.19 -10.12
CA VAL A 35 9.72 19.03 -9.69
C VAL A 35 8.51 18.17 -9.35
N GLY A 36 8.20 17.17 -10.17
CA GLY A 36 7.11 16.23 -9.89
C GLY A 36 7.30 15.47 -8.57
N ALA A 37 8.49 14.94 -8.31
CA ALA A 37 8.81 14.30 -7.05
C ALA A 37 8.66 15.25 -5.84
N GLN A 38 9.13 16.50 -5.96
CA GLN A 38 8.98 17.52 -4.91
C GLN A 38 7.52 17.88 -4.64
N VAL A 39 6.69 17.99 -5.68
CA VAL A 39 5.25 18.27 -5.53
C VAL A 39 4.56 17.12 -4.80
N VAL A 40 4.86 15.86 -5.16
CA VAL A 40 4.27 14.70 -4.49
C VAL A 40 4.69 14.60 -3.03
N ILE A 41 5.97 14.83 -2.73
CA ILE A 41 6.47 14.87 -1.35
C ILE A 41 5.80 16.00 -0.57
N GLY A 42 5.70 17.21 -1.17
CA GLY A 42 5.03 18.35 -0.54
C GLY A 42 3.56 18.08 -0.26
N ALA A 43 2.82 17.49 -1.22
CA ALA A 43 1.43 17.11 -1.03
C ALA A 43 1.27 16.06 0.07
N TYR A 44 2.14 15.05 0.11
CA TYR A 44 2.14 14.05 1.18
C TYR A 44 2.37 14.67 2.56
N LEU A 45 3.33 15.58 2.69
CA LEU A 45 3.60 16.28 3.96
C LEU A 45 2.42 17.13 4.40
N LEU A 46 1.79 17.87 3.48
CA LEU A 46 0.61 18.70 3.77
C LEU A 46 -0.58 17.85 4.21
N LEU A 47 -0.86 16.74 3.51
CA LEU A 47 -1.92 15.80 3.88
C LEU A 47 -1.66 15.16 5.24
N SER A 48 -0.40 14.79 5.52
CA SER A 48 0.00 14.22 6.82
C SER A 48 -0.17 15.23 7.95
N ALA A 49 0.22 16.50 7.73
CA ALA A 49 0.08 17.56 8.70
C ALA A 49 -1.41 17.92 8.97
N ALA A 50 -2.21 18.00 7.90
CA ALA A 50 -3.66 18.25 8.01
C ALA A 50 -4.35 17.09 8.76
N GLY A 51 -3.99 15.84 8.44
CA GLY A 51 -4.47 14.67 9.17
C GLY A 51 -4.10 14.71 10.65
N ALA A 52 -2.86 15.04 10.98
CA ALA A 52 -2.40 15.14 12.36
C ALA A 52 -3.11 16.24 13.17
N ALA A 53 -3.43 17.37 12.54
CA ALA A 53 -4.14 18.48 13.18
C ALA A 53 -5.62 18.20 13.46
N GLY A 54 -6.28 17.40 12.60
CA GLY A 54 -7.71 17.09 12.71
C GLY A 54 -8.07 15.92 13.64
N LEU A 55 -7.08 15.14 14.05
CA LEU A 55 -7.31 13.79 14.58
C LEU A 55 -6.63 13.55 15.95
N GLY A 56 -7.08 14.25 16.96
CA GLY A 56 -6.45 14.38 18.28
C GLY A 56 -6.07 13.11 19.08
N SER A 57 -6.66 11.92 18.89
CA SER A 57 -6.28 10.70 19.67
C SER A 57 -6.06 9.46 18.80
N ILE A 58 -5.62 9.63 17.57
CA ILE A 58 -5.69 8.62 16.50
C ILE A 58 -4.41 7.79 16.37
N MET A 59 -3.42 7.97 17.23
CA MET A 59 -2.16 7.24 17.08
C MET A 59 -2.36 5.71 17.08
N VAL A 60 -3.30 5.21 17.87
CA VAL A 60 -3.64 3.78 17.93
C VAL A 60 -4.37 3.35 16.65
N THR A 61 -5.32 4.15 16.17
CA THR A 61 -6.09 3.87 14.96
C THR A 61 -5.21 3.91 13.71
N LEU A 62 -4.34 4.92 13.58
CA LEU A 62 -3.37 5.02 12.50
C LEU A 62 -2.37 3.86 12.51
N ASN A 63 -1.90 3.46 13.69
CA ASN A 63 -0.99 2.32 13.81
C ASN A 63 -1.69 1.02 13.36
N ASN A 64 -2.95 0.81 13.76
CA ASN A 64 -3.71 -0.35 13.32
C ASN A 64 -3.95 -0.33 11.80
N LEU A 65 -4.36 0.81 11.23
CA LEU A 65 -4.56 0.96 9.78
C LEU A 65 -3.25 0.73 9.00
N TYR A 66 -2.13 1.22 9.53
CA TYR A 66 -0.82 0.98 8.94
C TYR A 66 -0.47 -0.52 8.87
N TYR A 67 -0.70 -1.27 9.96
CA TYR A 67 -0.49 -2.72 9.94
C TYR A 67 -1.46 -3.45 9.03
N LEU A 68 -2.72 -3.02 8.94
CA LEU A 68 -3.69 -3.60 8.01
C LEU A 68 -3.23 -3.47 6.56
N GLY A 69 -2.72 -2.29 6.17
CA GLY A 69 -2.22 -2.03 4.82
C GLY A 69 -0.89 -2.74 4.52
N MET A 70 0.07 -2.70 5.45
CA MET A 70 1.38 -3.33 5.22
C MET A 70 1.30 -4.83 4.93
N ILE A 71 0.42 -5.54 5.62
CA ILE A 71 0.29 -7.00 5.44
C ILE A 71 -0.23 -7.35 4.05
N GLN A 72 -0.97 -6.44 3.39
CA GLN A 72 -1.52 -6.66 2.05
C GLN A 72 -0.45 -6.66 0.94
N ILE A 73 0.74 -6.13 1.21
CA ILE A 73 1.85 -6.14 0.25
C ILE A 73 2.44 -7.55 0.08
N ALA A 74 2.28 -8.42 1.07
CA ALA A 74 2.91 -9.73 1.11
C ALA A 74 2.62 -10.62 -0.12
N PRO A 75 1.38 -10.77 -0.64
CA PRO A 75 1.13 -11.58 -1.82
C PRO A 75 1.84 -11.07 -3.08
N GLY A 76 1.86 -9.74 -3.28
CA GLY A 76 2.57 -9.12 -4.39
C GLY A 76 4.08 -9.33 -4.30
N LEU A 77 4.65 -9.20 -3.10
CA LEU A 77 6.06 -9.45 -2.84
C LEU A 77 6.43 -10.92 -3.12
N LEU A 78 5.61 -11.87 -2.67
CA LEU A 78 5.82 -13.30 -2.94
C LEU A 78 5.81 -13.60 -4.44
N VAL A 79 4.87 -13.03 -5.19
CA VAL A 79 4.81 -13.15 -6.65
C VAL A 79 6.10 -12.65 -7.29
N ALA A 80 6.61 -11.50 -6.84
CA ALA A 80 7.85 -10.92 -7.37
C ALA A 80 9.08 -11.77 -7.04
N LEU A 81 9.18 -12.28 -5.81
CA LEU A 81 10.30 -13.11 -5.35
C LEU A 81 10.30 -14.50 -6.01
N CYS A 82 9.12 -15.10 -6.18
CA CYS A 82 8.99 -16.40 -6.85
C CYS A 82 9.06 -16.33 -8.39
N GLY A 83 9.12 -15.12 -8.96
CA GLY A 83 9.15 -14.92 -10.40
C GLY A 83 7.86 -15.36 -11.11
N TRP A 84 6.74 -15.41 -10.41
CA TRP A 84 5.45 -15.81 -10.99
C TRP A 84 4.93 -14.75 -11.96
N ARG A 85 4.44 -15.19 -13.12
CA ARG A 85 3.93 -14.31 -14.16
C ARG A 85 2.47 -13.93 -13.89
N VAL A 86 2.21 -13.10 -12.88
CA VAL A 86 0.90 -12.54 -12.57
C VAL A 86 0.81 -11.13 -13.15
N PRO A 87 -0.32 -10.74 -13.80
CA PRO A 87 -0.48 -9.38 -14.32
C PRO A 87 -0.49 -8.37 -13.18
N ALA A 88 0.19 -7.23 -13.37
CA ALA A 88 0.26 -6.16 -12.38
C ALA A 88 -1.13 -5.66 -11.95
N LEU A 89 -2.09 -5.65 -12.89
CA LEU A 89 -3.48 -5.28 -12.61
C LEU A 89 -4.14 -6.22 -11.58
N ALA A 90 -3.84 -7.52 -11.62
CA ALA A 90 -4.39 -8.48 -10.67
C ALA A 90 -3.79 -8.30 -9.27
N ILE A 91 -2.50 -7.96 -9.19
CA ILE A 91 -1.84 -7.64 -7.91
C ILE A 91 -2.44 -6.35 -7.33
N ALA A 92 -2.64 -5.32 -8.17
CA ALA A 92 -3.27 -4.07 -7.75
C ALA A 92 -4.72 -4.29 -7.30
N ALA A 93 -5.50 -5.08 -8.05
CA ALA A 93 -6.88 -5.41 -7.68
C ALA A 93 -6.96 -6.21 -6.37
N GLY A 94 -6.05 -7.16 -6.18
CA GLY A 94 -5.93 -7.92 -4.93
C GLY A 94 -5.61 -7.03 -3.74
N LEU A 95 -4.65 -6.11 -3.91
CA LEU A 95 -4.27 -5.12 -2.90
C LEU A 95 -5.47 -4.24 -2.51
N MET A 96 -6.13 -3.63 -3.49
CA MET A 96 -7.28 -2.75 -3.26
C MET A 96 -8.45 -3.48 -2.61
N ALA A 97 -8.76 -4.70 -3.04
CA ALA A 97 -9.82 -5.52 -2.46
C ALA A 97 -9.47 -5.96 -1.02
N GLY A 98 -8.22 -6.37 -0.79
CA GLY A 98 -7.73 -6.77 0.53
C GLY A 98 -7.75 -5.62 1.53
N ASP A 99 -7.22 -4.45 1.14
CA ASP A 99 -7.24 -3.24 1.97
C ASP A 99 -8.67 -2.76 2.23
N GLY A 100 -9.50 -2.69 1.17
CA GLY A 100 -10.89 -2.25 1.30
C GLY A 100 -11.69 -3.15 2.25
N LEU A 101 -11.51 -4.46 2.17
CA LEU A 101 -12.14 -5.42 3.06
C LEU A 101 -11.62 -5.28 4.51
N ALA A 102 -10.30 -5.18 4.69
CA ALA A 102 -9.68 -5.06 6.00
C ALA A 102 -10.12 -3.77 6.72
N VAL A 103 -10.08 -2.63 6.02
CA VAL A 103 -10.50 -1.33 6.54
C VAL A 103 -12.01 -1.30 6.79
N GLY A 104 -12.81 -1.85 5.89
CA GLY A 104 -14.27 -1.92 6.04
C GLY A 104 -14.67 -2.73 7.26
N LEU A 105 -14.09 -3.91 7.48
CA LEU A 105 -14.34 -4.73 8.67
C LEU A 105 -13.88 -4.04 9.95
N TYR A 106 -12.72 -3.36 9.91
CA TYR A 106 -12.19 -2.63 11.05
C TYR A 106 -13.14 -1.49 11.47
N TRP A 107 -13.64 -0.71 10.53
CA TRP A 107 -14.56 0.39 10.81
C TRP A 107 -15.96 -0.09 11.21
N ALA A 108 -16.41 -1.21 10.68
CA ALA A 108 -17.65 -1.83 11.11
C ALA A 108 -17.57 -2.48 12.51
N GLY A 109 -16.38 -2.54 13.12
CA GLY A 109 -16.15 -3.21 14.39
C GLY A 109 -16.37 -4.72 14.35
N LEU A 110 -16.37 -5.29 13.14
CA LEU A 110 -16.60 -6.71 12.91
C LEU A 110 -15.26 -7.45 13.00
N MET A 111 -15.15 -8.31 14.02
CA MET A 111 -14.04 -9.26 14.18
C MET A 111 -14.58 -10.69 14.11
N PRO A 112 -14.84 -11.23 12.91
CA PRO A 112 -15.39 -12.58 12.77
C PRO A 112 -14.48 -13.59 13.46
N ALA A 113 -15.02 -14.35 14.40
CA ALA A 113 -14.28 -15.36 15.19
C ALA A 113 -13.04 -14.82 15.95
N GLY A 114 -12.98 -13.52 16.26
CA GLY A 114 -11.81 -12.91 16.91
C GLY A 114 -10.58 -12.76 16.00
N VAL A 115 -10.73 -12.98 14.70
CA VAL A 115 -9.65 -12.85 13.71
C VAL A 115 -9.43 -11.38 13.34
N ASN A 116 -8.17 -10.99 13.27
CA ASN A 116 -7.81 -9.64 12.85
C ASN A 116 -8.29 -9.36 11.42
N PRO A 117 -9.02 -8.24 11.17
CA PRO A 117 -9.51 -7.87 9.84
C PRO A 117 -8.44 -7.85 8.75
N GLY A 118 -7.20 -7.51 9.09
CA GLY A 118 -6.06 -7.54 8.17
C GLY A 118 -5.74 -8.91 7.61
N LEU A 119 -5.91 -9.97 8.42
CA LEU A 119 -5.72 -11.36 7.95
C LEU A 119 -6.81 -11.78 6.98
N ILE A 120 -8.05 -11.34 7.22
CA ILE A 120 -9.17 -11.62 6.32
C ILE A 120 -8.93 -10.94 4.96
N GLY A 121 -8.52 -9.67 4.99
CA GLY A 121 -8.12 -8.95 3.79
C GLY A 121 -6.95 -9.61 3.06
N LEU A 122 -5.93 -10.07 3.80
CA LEU A 122 -4.78 -10.78 3.24
C LEU A 122 -5.19 -12.07 2.50
N VAL A 123 -6.09 -12.86 3.08
CA VAL A 123 -6.60 -14.07 2.44
C VAL A 123 -7.34 -13.72 1.15
N ALA A 124 -8.21 -12.71 1.17
CA ALA A 124 -8.92 -12.25 -0.02
C ALA A 124 -7.96 -11.78 -1.13
N ASN A 125 -6.95 -10.99 -0.78
CA ASN A 125 -5.90 -10.54 -1.68
C ASN A 125 -5.13 -11.73 -2.27
N ALA A 126 -4.67 -12.66 -1.43
CA ALA A 126 -3.92 -13.84 -1.86
C ALA A 126 -4.74 -14.72 -2.81
N LEU A 127 -6.03 -14.90 -2.56
CA LEU A 127 -6.94 -15.64 -3.43
C LEU A 127 -7.09 -14.99 -4.82
N ILE A 128 -7.24 -13.66 -4.88
CA ILE A 128 -7.33 -12.92 -6.15
C ILE A 128 -6.05 -13.09 -6.96
N VAL A 129 -4.89 -12.91 -6.32
CA VAL A 129 -3.57 -13.04 -6.95
C VAL A 129 -3.32 -14.46 -7.44
N ALA A 130 -3.65 -15.48 -6.62
CA ALA A 130 -3.51 -16.88 -6.97
C ALA A 130 -4.43 -17.28 -8.12
N ALA A 131 -5.70 -16.87 -8.11
CA ALA A 131 -6.65 -17.13 -9.18
C ALA A 131 -6.20 -16.54 -10.52
N ALA A 132 -5.63 -15.33 -10.51
CA ALA A 132 -5.09 -14.71 -11.70
C ALA A 132 -3.83 -15.42 -12.23
N GLY A 133 -3.00 -15.94 -11.33
CA GLY A 133 -1.82 -16.77 -11.70
C GLY A 133 -2.24 -18.09 -12.37
N MET A 134 -3.21 -18.80 -11.79
CA MET A 134 -3.72 -20.08 -12.35
C MET A 134 -4.35 -19.92 -13.73
N ARG A 135 -5.11 -18.86 -13.98
CA ARG A 135 -5.73 -18.61 -15.29
C ARG A 135 -4.69 -18.48 -16.41
N ARG A 136 -3.53 -17.91 -16.15
CA ARG A 136 -2.45 -17.80 -17.13
C ARG A 136 -1.77 -19.14 -17.44
N LEU A 137 -1.69 -20.02 -16.46
CA LEU A 137 -1.14 -21.37 -16.68
C LEU A 137 -2.08 -22.22 -17.53
N SER A 138 -3.40 -22.03 -17.41
CA SER A 138 -4.41 -22.73 -18.24
C SER A 138 -4.46 -22.25 -19.70
N CYS A 139 -4.16 -20.96 -19.95
CA CYS A 139 -4.11 -20.42 -21.32
C CYS A 139 -2.79 -20.69 -22.06
N ALA A 140 -1.78 -21.19 -21.38
CA ALA A 140 -0.47 -21.51 -21.97
C ALA A 140 -0.30 -22.99 -22.37
N ARG A 141 -1.34 -23.80 -22.18
CA ARG A 141 -1.48 -25.18 -22.71
C ARG A 141 -2.36 -25.18 -23.94
#